data_0af68870424a9389f4ab050a6c9293a7
#
_entry.id   0af68870424a9389f4ab050a6c9293a7
#
_cell.length_a   1.000
_cell.length_b   1.000
_cell.length_c   1.000
_cell.angle_alpha   90.00
_cell.angle_beta   90.00
_cell.angle_gamma   90.00
#
_symmetry.space_group_name_H-M   'P 1'
#
loop_
_entity.id
_entity.type
_entity.pdbx_description
1 polymer ?
#
loop_
_entity_poly.entity_id
_entity_poly.type
_entity_poly.pdbx_seq_one_letter_code
_entity_poly.pdbx_strand_id
1 'polypeptide(L)'
;ADLAIEDFQKNYAREALALITNPEVKPYRVEDFENVMIHYYKAINYLSLRQFESSLVEARRMNLLLDRMNDKYKDHKNRYQADAFAHLIMGISYEASGMINDAFIAYRNAYNVFNGEHGYFGIEVPLQLKKDILRTAAHVGLGSEVAYYEKEFGMKSSPSNNEFGEAIILWQNGMGPVKDEFSIDFIAFDQGNGVVSFRNEELDLSIPYHYDDDSKRDRLLALQFIRVAFPKYLERPIYFNESWIELDGAKFQLELIEDVNAIAFKTLEDRFLREIGVALSRLVLKKLTEIQLEEQHEVLGALATVTNAVTEKADTRNWQTLPHSIHYARIALSQGD
;
A
#
# COMPACT_ATOMS: atom_id res chain seq x y z
N ALA A 1 9.03 9.61 11.46
CA ALA A 1 8.83 8.19 11.17
C ALA A 1 8.16 7.50 12.38
N ASP A 2 8.71 7.61 13.59
CA ASP A 2 8.19 6.90 14.77
C ASP A 2 6.76 7.34 15.14
N LEU A 3 6.43 8.63 14.99
CA LEU A 3 5.07 9.15 15.18
C LEU A 3 4.03 8.60 14.17
N ALA A 4 4.47 8.16 13.01
CA ALA A 4 3.58 7.57 11.99
C ALA A 4 3.34 6.08 12.24
N ILE A 5 4.23 5.43 12.98
CA ILE A 5 4.19 3.99 13.31
C ILE A 5 3.45 3.75 14.63
N GLU A 6 3.44 4.72 15.56
CA GLU A 6 2.68 4.62 16.80
C GLU A 6 1.17 4.65 16.49
N ASP A 7 0.46 3.61 16.93
CA ASP A 7 -1.00 3.62 17.00
C ASP A 7 -1.39 4.76 17.97
N PHE A 8 -1.82 5.91 17.41
CA PHE A 8 -2.36 6.99 18.23
C PHE A 8 -3.45 6.43 19.14
N GLN A 9 -3.31 6.60 20.45
CA GLN A 9 -4.37 6.26 21.39
C GLN A 9 -5.70 6.86 20.89
N LYS A 10 -6.69 6.02 20.71
CA LYS A 10 -8.00 6.43 20.22
C LYS A 10 -8.56 7.51 21.14
N ASN A 11 -8.56 8.75 20.66
CA ASN A 11 -9.22 9.84 21.35
C ASN A 11 -10.69 9.86 20.87
N TYR A 12 -11.56 9.21 21.62
CA TYR A 12 -12.99 9.08 21.29
C TYR A 12 -13.68 10.43 21.04
N ALA A 13 -13.25 11.50 21.71
CA ALA A 13 -13.80 12.84 21.48
C ALA A 13 -13.41 13.38 20.09
N ARG A 14 -12.17 13.15 19.64
CA ARG A 14 -11.71 13.53 18.29
C ARG A 14 -12.35 12.64 17.21
N GLU A 15 -12.55 11.37 17.50
CA GLU A 15 -13.27 10.48 16.58
C GLU A 15 -14.73 10.91 16.40
N ALA A 16 -15.43 11.25 17.49
CA ALA A 16 -16.78 11.79 17.44
C ALA A 16 -16.85 13.13 16.70
N LEU A 17 -15.90 14.04 16.95
CA LEU A 17 -15.82 15.33 16.26
C LEU A 17 -15.59 15.15 14.75
N ALA A 18 -14.71 14.23 14.35
CA ALA A 18 -14.44 13.96 12.93
C ALA A 18 -15.56 13.18 12.22
N LEU A 19 -16.48 12.56 12.96
CA LEU A 19 -17.73 12.03 12.39
C LEU A 19 -18.69 13.16 11.97
N ILE A 20 -18.62 14.30 12.65
CA ILE A 20 -19.52 15.44 12.43
C ILE A 20 -18.89 16.50 11.51
N THR A 21 -17.55 16.58 11.42
CA THR A 21 -16.82 17.59 10.66
C THR A 21 -16.13 17.00 9.43
N ASN A 22 -14.88 17.33 9.19
CA ASN A 22 -14.07 16.91 8.05
C ASN A 22 -13.08 15.79 8.45
N PRO A 23 -12.90 14.72 7.65
CA PRO A 23 -11.89 13.69 7.89
C PRO A 23 -10.46 14.24 8.09
N GLU A 24 -10.13 15.38 7.47
CA GLU A 24 -8.83 16.04 7.60
C GLU A 24 -8.52 16.61 9.00
N VAL A 25 -9.52 16.74 9.87
CA VAL A 25 -9.33 17.11 11.29
C VAL A 25 -8.59 16.01 12.06
N LYS A 26 -8.67 14.76 11.59
CA LYS A 26 -7.90 13.66 12.16
C LYS A 26 -6.41 13.80 11.79
N PRO A 27 -5.50 13.34 12.67
CA PRO A 27 -4.13 13.15 12.27
C PRO A 27 -4.05 12.28 11.01
N TYR A 28 -3.14 12.64 10.11
CA TYR A 28 -2.89 11.83 8.93
C TYR A 28 -2.52 10.40 9.34
N ARG A 29 -3.27 9.43 8.83
CA ARG A 29 -2.92 8.02 8.94
C ARG A 29 -2.27 7.61 7.65
N VAL A 30 -1.01 7.20 7.76
CA VAL A 30 -0.26 6.71 6.61
C VAL A 30 -0.95 5.47 6.02
N GLU A 31 -0.90 5.34 4.72
CA GLU A 31 -1.39 4.17 4.00
C GLU A 31 -0.55 2.93 4.34
N ASP A 32 -1.13 1.74 4.19
CA ASP A 32 -0.45 0.50 4.54
C ASP A 32 0.90 0.35 3.80
N PHE A 33 0.93 0.62 2.49
CA PHE A 33 2.16 0.58 1.71
C PHE A 33 3.15 1.70 2.07
N GLU A 34 2.67 2.87 2.47
CA GLU A 34 3.54 3.96 2.96
C GLU A 34 4.28 3.56 4.24
N ASN A 35 3.61 2.81 5.13
CA ASN A 35 4.24 2.26 6.33
C ASN A 35 5.39 1.29 5.97
N VAL A 36 5.19 0.43 4.97
CA VAL A 36 6.26 -0.45 4.47
C VAL A 36 7.42 0.38 3.94
N MET A 37 7.14 1.43 3.15
CA MET A 37 8.16 2.32 2.61
C MET A 37 8.94 3.10 3.67
N ILE A 38 8.35 3.42 4.83
CA ILE A 38 9.10 4.02 5.97
C ILE A 38 10.23 3.07 6.39
N HIS A 39 9.92 1.79 6.60
CA HIS A 39 10.90 0.80 7.02
C HIS A 39 11.95 0.54 5.94
N TYR A 40 11.54 0.55 4.66
CA TYR A 40 12.44 0.50 3.51
C TYR A 40 13.49 1.60 3.56
N TYR A 41 13.07 2.87 3.66
CA TYR A 41 14.02 3.99 3.74
C TYR A 41 14.94 3.92 4.96
N LYS A 42 14.41 3.47 6.11
CA LYS A 42 15.24 3.25 7.29
C LYS A 42 16.27 2.14 7.05
N ALA A 43 15.87 1.03 6.43
CA ALA A 43 16.77 -0.08 6.13
C ALA A 43 17.91 0.36 5.18
N ILE A 44 17.61 1.10 4.10
CA ILE A 44 18.61 1.63 3.17
C ILE A 44 19.55 2.63 3.86
N ASN A 45 19.00 3.52 4.69
CA ASN A 45 19.83 4.47 5.44
C ASN A 45 20.83 3.74 6.36
N TYR A 46 20.38 2.69 7.06
CA TYR A 46 21.28 1.87 7.88
C TYR A 46 22.32 1.10 7.05
N LEU A 47 21.94 0.56 5.88
CA LEU A 47 22.90 -0.04 4.94
C LEU A 47 23.99 0.97 4.52
N SER A 48 23.58 2.18 4.15
CA SER A 48 24.50 3.26 3.75
C SER A 48 25.45 3.67 4.90
N LEU A 49 24.98 3.58 6.13
CA LEU A 49 25.77 3.85 7.34
C LEU A 49 26.58 2.64 7.80
N ARG A 50 26.54 1.50 7.09
CA ARG A 50 27.14 0.22 7.47
C ARG A 50 26.64 -0.35 8.81
N GLN A 51 25.43 0.03 9.21
CA GLN A 51 24.76 -0.47 10.42
C GLN A 51 23.86 -1.66 10.05
N PHE A 52 24.48 -2.76 9.66
CA PHE A 52 23.80 -3.90 9.02
C PHE A 52 22.74 -4.54 9.92
N GLU A 53 23.02 -4.70 11.22
CA GLU A 53 22.04 -5.26 12.18
C GLU A 53 20.78 -4.38 12.27
N SER A 54 20.95 -3.06 12.29
CA SER A 54 19.82 -2.12 12.30
C SER A 54 19.02 -2.18 11.00
N SER A 55 19.68 -2.34 9.87
CA SER A 55 19.02 -2.57 8.57
C SER A 55 18.18 -3.85 8.59
N LEU A 56 18.72 -4.96 9.12
CA LEU A 56 17.97 -6.21 9.27
C LEU A 56 16.73 -6.07 10.15
N VAL A 57 16.82 -5.29 11.23
CA VAL A 57 15.65 -5.03 12.08
C VAL A 57 14.55 -4.33 11.29
N GLU A 58 14.87 -3.30 10.52
CA GLU A 58 13.87 -2.57 9.72
C GLU A 58 13.32 -3.44 8.58
N ALA A 59 14.16 -4.24 7.94
CA ALA A 59 13.72 -5.18 6.90
C ALA A 59 12.75 -6.24 7.44
N ARG A 60 13.00 -6.78 8.64
CA ARG A 60 12.07 -7.70 9.30
C ARG A 60 10.76 -7.03 9.69
N ARG A 61 10.80 -5.74 10.07
CA ARG A 61 9.60 -4.97 10.40
C ARG A 61 8.67 -4.81 9.20
N MET A 62 9.19 -4.70 7.97
CA MET A 62 8.36 -4.70 6.75
C MET A 62 7.50 -5.97 6.68
N ASN A 63 8.09 -7.16 6.82
CA ASN A 63 7.33 -8.40 6.79
C ASN A 63 6.33 -8.53 7.95
N LEU A 64 6.75 -8.20 9.18
CA LEU A 64 5.84 -8.22 10.33
C LEU A 64 4.66 -7.25 10.16
N LEU A 65 4.87 -6.14 9.48
CA LEU A 65 3.79 -5.19 9.19
C LEU A 65 2.80 -5.79 8.19
N LEU A 66 3.29 -6.42 7.12
CA LEU A 66 2.46 -7.12 6.13
C LEU A 66 1.66 -8.27 6.77
N ASP A 67 2.27 -9.07 7.63
CA ASP A 67 1.59 -10.13 8.37
C ASP A 67 0.45 -9.58 9.23
N ARG A 68 0.68 -8.48 9.96
CA ARG A 68 -0.36 -7.79 10.76
C ARG A 68 -1.50 -7.26 9.89
N MET A 69 -1.19 -6.73 8.70
CA MET A 69 -2.21 -6.28 7.75
C MET A 69 -3.05 -7.45 7.26
N ASN A 70 -2.42 -8.59 6.94
CA ASN A 70 -3.11 -9.80 6.52
C ASN A 70 -4.06 -10.32 7.61
N ASP A 71 -3.63 -10.31 8.87
CA ASP A 71 -4.46 -10.70 10.01
C ASP A 71 -5.66 -9.76 10.24
N LYS A 72 -5.48 -8.47 10.00
CA LYS A 72 -6.53 -7.46 10.13
C LYS A 72 -7.64 -7.61 9.07
N TYR A 73 -7.30 -8.14 7.90
CA TYR A 73 -8.21 -8.24 6.74
C TYR A 73 -8.58 -9.68 6.38
N LYS A 74 -8.79 -10.56 7.37
CA LYS A 74 -9.05 -12.00 7.19
C LYS A 74 -10.17 -12.34 6.19
N ASP A 75 -11.22 -11.53 6.14
CA ASP A 75 -12.39 -11.77 5.27
C ASP A 75 -12.30 -11.09 3.91
N HIS A 76 -11.41 -10.12 3.75
CA HIS A 76 -11.14 -9.40 2.49
C HIS A 76 -9.64 -9.26 2.33
N LYS A 77 -8.99 -10.32 1.87
CA LYS A 77 -7.54 -10.36 1.69
C LYS A 77 -7.09 -9.24 0.75
N ASN A 78 -6.37 -8.29 1.31
CA ASN A 78 -5.65 -7.30 0.54
C ASN A 78 -4.63 -8.02 -0.36
N ARG A 79 -4.55 -7.69 -1.65
CA ARG A 79 -3.58 -8.32 -2.57
C ARG A 79 -2.13 -7.95 -2.25
N TYR A 80 -1.92 -6.84 -1.55
CA TYR A 80 -0.62 -6.49 -0.98
C TYR A 80 -0.39 -7.26 0.34
N GLN A 81 -0.25 -8.59 0.23
CA GLN A 81 -0.07 -9.51 1.37
C GLN A 81 1.40 -9.83 1.64
N ALA A 82 2.23 -9.70 0.63
CA ALA A 82 3.66 -9.96 0.70
C ALA A 82 4.36 -8.96 -0.21
N ASP A 83 5.57 -8.60 0.15
CA ASP A 83 6.38 -7.62 -0.55
C ASP A 83 7.68 -8.27 -1.00
N ALA A 84 7.83 -8.46 -2.32
CA ALA A 84 9.02 -9.05 -2.90
C ALA A 84 10.25 -8.16 -2.69
N PHE A 85 10.07 -6.86 -2.73
CA PHE A 85 11.13 -5.89 -2.54
C PHE A 85 11.61 -5.86 -1.07
N ALA A 86 10.72 -6.00 -0.10
CA ALA A 86 11.09 -6.16 1.31
C ALA A 86 12.01 -7.38 1.50
N HIS A 87 11.69 -8.52 0.88
CA HIS A 87 12.54 -9.71 0.92
C HIS A 87 13.88 -9.50 0.19
N LEU A 88 13.91 -8.75 -0.92
CA LEU A 88 15.17 -8.38 -1.58
C LEU A 88 16.07 -7.56 -0.66
N ILE A 89 15.53 -6.53 0.00
CA ILE A 89 16.28 -5.69 0.96
C ILE A 89 16.79 -6.52 2.15
N MET A 90 15.99 -7.49 2.62
CA MET A 90 16.45 -8.45 3.63
C MET A 90 17.65 -9.26 3.12
N GLY A 91 17.58 -9.78 1.89
CA GLY A 91 18.66 -10.52 1.27
C GLY A 91 19.95 -9.72 1.19
N ILE A 92 19.87 -8.48 0.69
CA ILE A 92 21.01 -7.55 0.63
C ILE A 92 21.58 -7.28 2.02
N SER A 93 20.72 -7.05 3.03
CA SER A 93 21.16 -6.77 4.39
C SER A 93 21.83 -7.98 5.04
N TYR A 94 21.35 -9.19 4.80
CA TYR A 94 21.96 -10.43 5.26
C TYR A 94 23.31 -10.67 4.60
N GLU A 95 23.45 -10.46 3.29
CA GLU A 95 24.74 -10.54 2.60
C GLU A 95 25.76 -9.55 3.18
N ALA A 96 25.35 -8.30 3.36
CA ALA A 96 26.20 -7.26 3.95
C ALA A 96 26.66 -7.61 5.38
N SER A 97 25.90 -8.46 6.07
CA SER A 97 26.24 -8.98 7.41
C SER A 97 27.02 -10.29 7.38
N GLY A 98 27.33 -10.84 6.19
CA GLY A 98 27.99 -12.15 6.03
C GLY A 98 27.09 -13.36 6.29
N MET A 99 25.78 -13.15 6.41
CA MET A 99 24.78 -14.20 6.69
C MET A 99 24.21 -14.77 5.38
N ILE A 100 25.04 -15.42 4.59
CA ILE A 100 24.72 -15.78 3.20
C ILE A 100 23.58 -16.80 3.08
N ASN A 101 23.46 -17.72 4.05
CA ASN A 101 22.34 -18.66 4.06
C ASN A 101 20.99 -17.96 4.26
N ASP A 102 20.94 -16.98 5.17
CA ASP A 102 19.72 -16.19 5.40
C ASP A 102 19.42 -15.28 4.19
N ALA A 103 20.46 -14.78 3.51
CA ALA A 103 20.30 -14.05 2.27
C ALA A 103 19.68 -14.92 1.18
N PHE A 104 20.14 -16.16 0.99
CA PHE A 104 19.51 -17.11 0.07
C PHE A 104 18.03 -17.31 0.38
N ILE A 105 17.68 -17.52 1.66
CA ILE A 105 16.28 -17.70 2.08
C ILE A 105 15.46 -16.45 1.75
N ALA A 106 15.99 -15.26 2.01
CA ALA A 106 15.30 -14.00 1.71
C ALA A 106 15.08 -13.80 0.20
N TYR A 107 16.08 -14.04 -0.63
CA TYR A 107 15.94 -13.94 -2.10
C TYR A 107 14.98 -14.98 -2.66
N ARG A 108 14.99 -16.21 -2.12
CA ARG A 108 14.02 -17.24 -2.46
C ARG A 108 12.60 -16.81 -2.09
N ASN A 109 12.41 -16.18 -0.95
CA ASN A 109 11.10 -15.66 -0.54
C ASN A 109 10.65 -14.53 -1.49
N ALA A 110 11.55 -13.62 -1.90
CA ALA A 110 11.24 -12.63 -2.93
C ALA A 110 10.76 -13.29 -4.23
N TYR A 111 11.48 -14.30 -4.72
CA TYR A 111 11.10 -15.07 -5.90
C TYR A 111 9.70 -15.70 -5.75
N ASN A 112 9.41 -16.29 -4.59
CA ASN A 112 8.11 -16.92 -4.33
C ASN A 112 6.96 -15.90 -4.36
N VAL A 113 7.21 -14.66 -3.92
CA VAL A 113 6.21 -13.58 -4.00
C VAL A 113 5.96 -13.19 -5.47
N PHE A 114 7.00 -13.03 -6.28
CA PHE A 114 6.85 -12.75 -7.71
C PHE A 114 6.11 -13.86 -8.46
N ASN A 115 6.43 -15.11 -8.12
CA ASN A 115 5.91 -16.30 -8.81
C ASN A 115 4.63 -16.86 -8.13
N GLY A 116 4.01 -16.11 -7.23
CA GLY A 116 2.78 -16.49 -6.56
C GLY A 116 1.59 -16.63 -7.53
N GLU A 117 0.51 -17.24 -7.06
CA GLU A 117 -0.69 -17.58 -7.86
C GLU A 117 -1.27 -16.37 -8.63
N HIS A 118 -1.15 -15.16 -8.07
CA HIS A 118 -1.68 -13.94 -8.68
C HIS A 118 -0.59 -13.05 -9.28
N GLY A 119 0.67 -13.49 -9.28
CA GLY A 119 1.82 -12.68 -9.63
C GLY A 119 2.03 -11.50 -8.65
N TYR A 120 3.01 -10.67 -8.94
CA TYR A 120 3.34 -9.49 -8.13
C TYR A 120 3.14 -8.22 -8.95
N PHE A 121 1.93 -7.65 -8.92
CA PHE A 121 1.55 -6.41 -9.61
C PHE A 121 1.93 -6.36 -11.11
N GLY A 122 1.97 -7.53 -11.78
CA GLY A 122 2.37 -7.62 -13.19
C GLY A 122 3.87 -7.53 -13.46
N ILE A 123 4.69 -7.51 -12.40
CA ILE A 123 6.15 -7.47 -12.51
C ILE A 123 6.67 -8.90 -12.74
N GLU A 124 7.47 -9.09 -13.79
CA GLU A 124 8.18 -10.35 -14.02
C GLU A 124 9.32 -10.52 -13.01
N VAL A 125 9.67 -11.79 -12.72
CA VAL A 125 10.81 -12.09 -11.84
C VAL A 125 12.10 -11.52 -12.43
N PRO A 126 12.78 -10.55 -11.76
CA PRO A 126 14.00 -9.95 -12.28
C PRO A 126 15.10 -10.98 -12.50
N LEU A 127 15.83 -10.85 -13.60
CA LEU A 127 16.96 -11.72 -13.91
C LEU A 127 18.06 -11.63 -12.83
N GLN A 128 18.28 -10.42 -12.29
CA GLN A 128 19.25 -10.24 -11.22
C GLN A 128 18.87 -11.02 -9.96
N LEU A 129 17.59 -11.05 -9.58
CA LEU A 129 17.13 -11.85 -8.44
C LEU A 129 17.40 -13.35 -8.65
N LYS A 130 17.18 -13.87 -9.87
CA LYS A 130 17.51 -15.27 -10.21
C LYS A 130 19.01 -15.55 -10.06
N LYS A 131 19.87 -14.62 -10.49
CA LYS A 131 21.32 -14.72 -10.29
C LYS A 131 21.70 -14.70 -8.81
N ASP A 132 21.06 -13.82 -8.00
CA ASP A 132 21.34 -13.72 -6.57
C ASP A 132 20.97 -15.00 -5.82
N ILE A 133 19.85 -15.65 -6.18
CA ILE A 133 19.46 -16.97 -5.64
C ILE A 133 20.53 -18.02 -5.96
N LEU A 134 20.90 -18.15 -7.23
CA LEU A 134 21.90 -19.14 -7.65
C LEU A 134 23.27 -18.91 -7.00
N ARG A 135 23.72 -17.66 -6.95
CA ARG A 135 24.99 -17.25 -6.38
C ARG A 135 25.05 -17.55 -4.88
N THR A 136 24.03 -17.18 -4.12
CA THR A 136 24.00 -17.40 -2.67
C THR A 136 23.82 -18.88 -2.32
N ALA A 137 22.99 -19.64 -3.06
CA ALA A 137 22.88 -21.09 -2.90
C ALA A 137 24.20 -21.81 -3.17
N ALA A 138 24.93 -21.45 -4.23
CA ALA A 138 26.23 -22.01 -4.55
C ALA A 138 27.29 -21.66 -3.50
N HIS A 139 27.30 -20.44 -2.99
CA HIS A 139 28.23 -19.98 -1.96
C HIS A 139 28.08 -20.79 -0.65
N VAL A 140 26.84 -21.13 -0.27
CA VAL A 140 26.54 -21.91 0.95
C VAL A 140 26.71 -23.42 0.70
N GLY A 141 26.92 -23.86 -0.53
CA GLY A 141 27.07 -25.26 -0.88
C GLY A 141 25.76 -26.05 -0.97
N LEU A 142 24.63 -25.41 -1.21
CA LEU A 142 23.32 -26.03 -1.37
C LEU A 142 23.14 -26.65 -2.75
N GLY A 143 23.89 -27.72 -3.07
CA GLY A 143 23.94 -28.32 -4.41
C GLY A 143 22.58 -28.75 -4.97
N SER A 144 21.65 -29.26 -4.14
CA SER A 144 20.29 -29.60 -4.56
C SER A 144 19.48 -28.38 -4.99
N GLU A 145 19.58 -27.27 -4.24
CA GLU A 145 18.90 -26.01 -4.54
C GLU A 145 19.49 -25.39 -5.82
N VAL A 146 20.81 -25.41 -5.96
CA VAL A 146 21.47 -24.93 -7.19
C VAL A 146 20.95 -25.71 -8.40
N ALA A 147 20.95 -27.05 -8.35
CA ALA A 147 20.47 -27.88 -9.45
C ALA A 147 18.99 -27.64 -9.78
N TYR A 148 18.17 -27.43 -8.75
CA TYR A 148 16.75 -27.10 -8.91
C TYR A 148 16.57 -25.76 -9.63
N TYR A 149 17.20 -24.67 -9.12
CA TYR A 149 17.03 -23.34 -9.69
C TYR A 149 17.74 -23.17 -11.05
N GLU A 150 18.85 -23.87 -11.30
CA GLU A 150 19.45 -23.89 -12.65
C GLU A 150 18.48 -24.44 -13.70
N LYS A 151 17.73 -25.50 -13.35
CA LYS A 151 16.71 -26.09 -14.23
C LYS A 151 15.51 -25.15 -14.36
N GLU A 152 15.04 -24.58 -13.26
CA GLU A 152 13.89 -23.70 -13.20
C GLU A 152 14.11 -22.40 -13.99
N PHE A 153 15.27 -21.79 -13.85
CA PHE A 153 15.61 -20.54 -14.53
C PHE A 153 16.20 -20.73 -15.92
N GLY A 154 16.56 -21.95 -16.30
CA GLY A 154 17.24 -22.23 -17.57
C GLY A 154 18.64 -21.60 -17.68
N MET A 155 19.30 -21.36 -16.54
CA MET A 155 20.62 -20.71 -16.49
C MET A 155 21.57 -21.45 -15.53
N LYS A 156 22.88 -21.27 -15.74
CA LYS A 156 23.88 -21.88 -14.87
C LYS A 156 24.32 -20.93 -13.77
N SER A 157 24.58 -21.49 -12.59
CA SER A 157 25.24 -20.78 -11.52
C SER A 157 26.64 -20.35 -12.00
N SER A 158 26.94 -19.08 -11.86
CA SER A 158 28.28 -18.55 -12.13
C SER A 158 29.00 -18.31 -10.82
N PRO A 159 30.24 -18.78 -10.66
CA PRO A 159 31.04 -18.45 -9.47
C PRO A 159 31.16 -16.92 -9.37
N SER A 160 30.95 -16.40 -8.16
CA SER A 160 31.20 -14.99 -7.89
C SER A 160 32.71 -14.75 -7.89
N ASN A 161 33.23 -14.12 -8.94
CA ASN A 161 34.63 -13.71 -9.03
C ASN A 161 34.84 -12.27 -8.54
N ASN A 162 34.18 -11.92 -7.43
CA ASN A 162 34.15 -10.56 -6.90
C ASN A 162 35.35 -10.29 -5.99
N GLU A 163 36.57 -10.25 -6.58
CA GLU A 163 37.79 -9.88 -5.82
C GLU A 163 37.73 -8.43 -5.29
N PHE A 164 36.99 -7.56 -5.97
CA PHE A 164 36.97 -6.11 -5.69
C PHE A 164 35.65 -5.57 -5.14
N GLY A 165 34.62 -6.42 -5.04
CA GLY A 165 33.31 -6.06 -4.51
C GLY A 165 32.21 -5.95 -5.55
N GLU A 166 31.06 -5.45 -5.11
CA GLU A 166 29.86 -5.28 -5.94
C GLU A 166 29.18 -3.94 -5.64
N ALA A 167 28.66 -3.29 -6.68
CA ALA A 167 27.76 -2.16 -6.53
C ALA A 167 26.31 -2.63 -6.58
N ILE A 168 25.51 -2.25 -5.60
CA ILE A 168 24.07 -2.44 -5.57
C ILE A 168 23.41 -1.09 -5.86
N ILE A 169 22.64 -1.04 -6.93
CA ILE A 169 22.01 0.17 -7.41
C ILE A 169 20.50 0.02 -7.33
N LEU A 170 19.87 0.96 -6.65
CA LEU A 170 18.42 1.10 -6.57
C LEU A 170 18.03 2.44 -7.18
N TRP A 171 17.42 2.41 -8.34
CA TRP A 171 16.93 3.61 -9.02
C TRP A 171 15.48 3.86 -8.67
N GLN A 172 15.23 4.95 -8.00
CA GLN A 172 13.88 5.43 -7.66
C GLN A 172 13.39 6.34 -8.79
N ASN A 173 12.49 5.81 -9.61
CA ASN A 173 12.00 6.48 -10.81
C ASN A 173 10.69 7.21 -10.56
N GLY A 174 10.61 8.43 -11.03
CA GLY A 174 9.39 9.24 -11.01
C GLY A 174 8.89 9.56 -9.60
N MET A 175 7.64 9.92 -9.53
CA MET A 175 6.94 10.16 -8.26
C MET A 175 5.65 9.34 -8.24
N GLY A 176 5.31 8.76 -7.10
CA GLY A 176 4.10 7.99 -6.86
C GLY A 176 2.82 8.81 -7.09
N PRO A 177 1.65 8.18 -7.04
CA PRO A 177 0.41 8.83 -7.40
C PRO A 177 0.01 9.90 -6.38
N VAL A 178 -0.83 10.83 -6.78
CA VAL A 178 -1.48 11.77 -5.87
C VAL A 178 -2.91 11.34 -5.63
N LYS A 179 -3.40 11.54 -4.40
CA LYS A 179 -4.82 11.39 -4.11
C LYS A 179 -5.58 12.63 -4.57
N ASP A 180 -6.68 12.38 -5.22
CA ASP A 180 -7.70 13.33 -5.61
C ASP A 180 -9.05 12.87 -5.08
N GLU A 181 -10.09 13.64 -5.28
CA GLU A 181 -11.44 13.37 -4.82
C GLU A 181 -12.37 13.11 -6.01
N PHE A 182 -13.28 12.17 -5.85
CA PHE A 182 -14.46 12.03 -6.70
C PHE A 182 -15.70 11.79 -5.83
N SER A 183 -16.88 12.05 -6.39
CA SER A 183 -18.13 11.87 -5.67
C SER A 183 -19.00 10.81 -6.31
N ILE A 184 -19.69 10.04 -5.48
CA ILE A 184 -20.69 9.06 -5.87
C ILE A 184 -22.05 9.48 -5.28
N ASP A 185 -23.06 9.44 -6.12
CA ASP A 185 -24.43 9.77 -5.74
C ASP A 185 -25.19 8.50 -5.38
N PHE A 186 -25.89 8.53 -4.26
CA PHE A 186 -26.75 7.46 -3.79
C PHE A 186 -28.17 7.93 -3.64
N ILE A 187 -29.13 7.08 -4.01
CA ILE A 187 -30.57 7.32 -3.87
C ILE A 187 -31.13 6.39 -2.79
N ALA A 188 -31.92 6.95 -1.87
CA ALA A 188 -32.59 6.19 -0.84
C ALA A 188 -33.78 5.41 -1.44
N PHE A 189 -33.85 4.11 -1.16
CA PHE A 189 -34.89 3.21 -1.65
C PHE A 189 -35.42 2.33 -0.51
N ASP A 190 -36.74 2.36 -0.26
CA ASP A 190 -37.36 1.47 0.70
C ASP A 190 -37.50 0.06 0.12
N GLN A 191 -36.82 -0.91 0.71
CA GLN A 191 -36.93 -2.33 0.35
C GLN A 191 -38.09 -3.04 1.05
N GLY A 192 -38.73 -2.38 2.02
CA GLY A 192 -39.63 -3.05 2.97
C GLY A 192 -38.84 -3.89 3.99
N ASN A 193 -39.58 -4.62 4.83
CA ASN A 193 -38.99 -5.52 5.84
C ASN A 193 -37.98 -4.88 6.81
N GLY A 194 -38.15 -3.60 7.13
CA GLY A 194 -37.26 -2.89 8.06
C GLY A 194 -35.94 -2.42 7.44
N VAL A 195 -35.86 -2.28 6.10
CA VAL A 195 -34.63 -1.91 5.39
C VAL A 195 -34.88 -0.78 4.39
N VAL A 196 -34.09 0.30 4.52
CA VAL A 196 -33.86 1.32 3.49
C VAL A 196 -32.47 1.13 2.91
N SER A 197 -32.34 1.06 1.60
CA SER A 197 -31.04 0.94 0.92
C SER A 197 -30.67 2.23 0.22
N PHE A 198 -29.39 2.61 0.32
CA PHE A 198 -28.79 3.65 -0.51
C PHE A 198 -28.14 3.00 -1.74
N ARG A 199 -28.63 3.32 -2.93
CA ARG A 199 -28.23 2.68 -4.19
C ARG A 199 -27.52 3.65 -5.12
N ASN A 200 -26.51 3.13 -5.80
CA ASN A 200 -25.95 3.71 -7.00
C ASN A 200 -26.05 2.67 -8.12
N GLU A 201 -26.76 2.98 -9.18
CA GLU A 201 -27.01 2.04 -10.29
C GLU A 201 -25.79 1.89 -11.22
N GLU A 202 -25.00 2.94 -11.38
CA GLU A 202 -23.81 2.92 -12.27
C GLU A 202 -22.72 1.97 -11.75
N LEU A 203 -22.58 1.88 -10.42
CA LEU A 203 -21.59 1.04 -9.76
C LEU A 203 -22.17 -0.28 -9.23
N ASP A 204 -23.47 -0.53 -9.48
CA ASP A 204 -24.21 -1.67 -8.91
C ASP A 204 -24.03 -1.81 -7.38
N LEU A 205 -24.03 -0.68 -6.68
CA LEU A 205 -23.86 -0.64 -5.24
C LEU A 205 -25.22 -0.48 -4.54
N SER A 206 -25.44 -1.30 -3.50
CA SER A 206 -26.59 -1.21 -2.62
C SER A 206 -26.19 -1.42 -1.17
N ILE A 207 -26.32 -0.39 -0.34
CA ILE A 207 -25.91 -0.41 1.06
C ILE A 207 -27.15 -0.33 1.94
N PRO A 208 -27.48 -1.42 2.68
CA PRO A 208 -28.69 -1.49 3.48
C PRO A 208 -28.53 -0.82 4.84
N TYR A 209 -29.59 -0.14 5.30
CA TYR A 209 -29.76 0.41 6.64
C TYR A 209 -31.02 -0.12 7.27
N HIS A 210 -30.89 -0.72 8.44
CA HIS A 210 -32.03 -1.25 9.20
C HIS A 210 -32.72 -0.15 10.00
N TYR A 211 -34.05 -0.18 10.00
CA TYR A 211 -34.88 0.63 10.87
C TYR A 211 -35.78 -0.25 11.71
N ASP A 212 -36.10 0.24 12.88
CA ASP A 212 -36.87 -0.43 13.92
C ASP A 212 -38.25 0.24 14.16
N ASP A 213 -38.42 1.46 13.64
CA ASP A 213 -39.65 2.22 13.69
C ASP A 213 -39.89 3.05 12.43
N ASP A 214 -41.14 3.47 12.20
CA ASP A 214 -41.55 4.25 11.02
C ASP A 214 -40.89 5.65 11.00
N SER A 215 -40.65 6.26 12.16
CA SER A 215 -40.00 7.57 12.24
C SER A 215 -38.59 7.53 11.71
N LYS A 216 -37.84 6.49 12.04
CA LYS A 216 -36.46 6.28 11.51
C LYS A 216 -36.48 5.96 10.01
N ARG A 217 -37.46 5.17 9.55
CA ARG A 217 -37.69 4.91 8.13
C ARG A 217 -37.93 6.21 7.36
N ASP A 218 -38.85 7.03 7.82
CA ASP A 218 -39.21 8.27 7.14
C ASP A 218 -38.03 9.26 7.11
N ARG A 219 -37.26 9.34 8.18
CA ARG A 219 -36.02 10.13 8.20
C ARG A 219 -34.96 9.60 7.21
N LEU A 220 -34.77 8.28 7.08
CA LEU A 220 -33.87 7.70 6.08
C LEU A 220 -34.34 8.00 4.65
N LEU A 221 -35.64 7.90 4.38
CA LEU A 221 -36.23 8.21 3.07
C LEU A 221 -36.21 9.72 2.77
N ALA A 222 -36.30 10.58 3.78
CA ALA A 222 -36.14 12.02 3.61
C ALA A 222 -34.77 12.44 3.09
N LEU A 223 -33.76 11.58 3.23
CA LEU A 223 -32.41 11.81 2.67
C LEU A 223 -32.36 11.64 1.15
N GLN A 224 -33.43 11.26 0.49
CA GLN A 224 -33.67 11.05 -0.94
C GLN A 224 -32.41 10.85 -1.81
N PHE A 225 -31.49 11.80 -1.73
CA PHE A 225 -30.24 11.86 -2.51
C PHE A 225 -29.05 12.24 -1.61
N ILE A 226 -28.01 11.40 -1.62
CA ILE A 226 -26.80 11.63 -0.85
C ILE A 226 -25.59 11.58 -1.80
N ARG A 227 -24.80 12.65 -1.80
CA ARG A 227 -23.49 12.68 -2.49
C ARG A 227 -22.38 12.42 -1.49
N VAL A 228 -21.58 11.41 -1.75
CA VAL A 228 -20.46 10.99 -0.91
C VAL A 228 -19.14 11.17 -1.65
N ALA A 229 -18.21 11.85 -1.02
CA ALA A 229 -16.87 12.07 -1.58
C ALA A 229 -15.92 10.93 -1.19
N PHE A 230 -15.13 10.45 -2.15
CA PHE A 230 -14.15 9.37 -1.99
C PHE A 230 -12.79 9.77 -2.53
N PRO A 231 -11.71 9.24 -1.95
CA PRO A 231 -10.40 9.39 -2.53
C PRO A 231 -10.24 8.50 -3.77
N LYS A 232 -9.52 8.97 -4.77
CA LYS A 232 -8.98 8.19 -5.88
C LYS A 232 -7.52 8.54 -6.09
N TYR A 233 -6.73 7.61 -6.60
CA TYR A 233 -5.38 7.93 -7.03
C TYR A 233 -5.39 8.42 -8.48
N LEU A 234 -4.56 9.41 -8.75
CA LEU A 234 -4.21 9.88 -10.08
C LEU A 234 -2.73 9.58 -10.31
N GLU A 235 -2.45 8.87 -11.38
CA GLU A 235 -1.08 8.57 -11.79
C GLU A 235 -0.38 9.85 -12.26
N ARG A 236 0.90 9.97 -11.91
CA ARG A 236 1.77 11.01 -12.42
C ARG A 236 2.61 10.48 -13.58
N PRO A 237 2.85 11.28 -14.63
CA PRO A 237 3.63 10.82 -15.76
C PRO A 237 5.07 10.48 -15.36
N ILE A 238 5.56 9.35 -15.87
CA ILE A 238 6.97 9.00 -15.82
C ILE A 238 7.64 9.45 -17.12
N TYR A 239 8.84 9.98 -17.00
CA TYR A 239 9.59 10.51 -18.15
C TYR A 239 10.62 9.51 -18.68
N PHE A 240 11.07 8.58 -17.86
CA PHE A 240 12.08 7.58 -18.19
C PHE A 240 11.51 6.19 -17.91
N ASN A 241 11.35 5.39 -18.95
CA ASN A 241 10.81 4.04 -18.82
C ASN A 241 11.90 2.99 -18.56
N GLU A 242 13.12 3.29 -18.92
CA GLU A 242 14.28 2.40 -18.81
C GLU A 242 15.49 3.17 -18.30
N SER A 243 16.37 2.47 -17.61
CA SER A 243 17.67 2.97 -17.19
C SER A 243 18.70 1.87 -17.27
N TRP A 244 19.94 2.24 -17.57
CA TRP A 244 21.08 1.35 -17.59
C TRP A 244 22.32 2.04 -17.05
N ILE A 245 23.24 1.22 -16.58
CA ILE A 245 24.58 1.66 -16.18
C ILE A 245 25.55 1.15 -17.21
N GLU A 246 26.47 1.98 -17.62
CA GLU A 246 27.58 1.61 -18.49
C GLU A 246 28.87 1.56 -17.67
N LEU A 247 29.50 0.39 -17.66
CA LEU A 247 30.79 0.14 -16.99
C LEU A 247 31.66 -0.67 -17.94
N ASP A 248 32.85 -0.21 -18.22
CA ASP A 248 33.82 -0.85 -19.12
C ASP A 248 33.27 -1.21 -20.53
N GLY A 249 32.34 -0.38 -21.04
CA GLY A 249 31.68 -0.61 -22.33
C GLY A 249 30.54 -1.66 -22.28
N ALA A 250 30.29 -2.30 -21.14
CA ALA A 250 29.14 -3.15 -20.90
C ALA A 250 27.96 -2.36 -20.37
N LYS A 251 26.73 -2.70 -20.82
CA LYS A 251 25.49 -2.09 -20.35
C LYS A 251 24.76 -3.05 -19.41
N PHE A 252 24.40 -2.53 -18.22
CA PHE A 252 23.64 -3.23 -17.20
C PHE A 252 22.28 -2.53 -17.06
N GLN A 253 21.23 -3.22 -17.45
CA GLN A 253 19.86 -2.70 -17.30
C GLN A 253 19.45 -2.76 -15.83
N LEU A 254 18.77 -1.71 -15.36
CA LEU A 254 18.08 -1.74 -14.07
C LEU A 254 16.70 -2.34 -14.28
N GLU A 255 16.43 -3.45 -13.61
CA GLU A 255 15.17 -4.20 -13.72
C GLU A 255 14.15 -3.72 -12.69
N LEU A 256 12.90 -3.61 -13.11
CA LEU A 256 11.79 -3.24 -12.21
C LEU A 256 11.66 -4.28 -11.09
N ILE A 257 11.68 -3.83 -9.85
CA ILE A 257 11.55 -4.67 -8.66
C ILE A 257 10.33 -4.31 -7.82
N GLU A 258 9.87 -3.06 -7.90
CA GLU A 258 8.74 -2.55 -7.14
C GLU A 258 7.97 -1.50 -7.95
N ASP A 259 6.66 -1.65 -8.04
CA ASP A 259 5.76 -0.66 -8.62
C ASP A 259 4.86 -0.07 -7.52
N VAL A 260 5.37 1.00 -6.89
CA VAL A 260 4.66 1.69 -5.79
C VAL A 260 3.33 2.28 -6.26
N ASN A 261 3.28 2.70 -7.54
CA ASN A 261 2.05 3.22 -8.15
C ASN A 261 0.98 2.12 -8.23
N ALA A 262 1.31 0.96 -8.78
CA ALA A 262 0.39 -0.17 -8.88
C ALA A 262 -0.09 -0.66 -7.50
N ILE A 263 0.82 -0.71 -6.51
CA ILE A 263 0.50 -1.07 -5.13
C ILE A 263 -0.49 -0.08 -4.52
N ALA A 264 -0.26 1.23 -4.69
CA ALA A 264 -1.16 2.28 -4.18
C ALA A 264 -2.57 2.15 -4.75
N PHE A 265 -2.69 2.03 -6.09
CA PHE A 265 -3.97 1.83 -6.77
C PHE A 265 -4.68 0.58 -6.28
N LYS A 266 -3.96 -0.55 -6.21
CA LYS A 266 -4.55 -1.83 -5.80
C LYS A 266 -4.99 -1.83 -4.34
N THR A 267 -4.21 -1.23 -3.46
CA THR A 267 -4.55 -1.12 -2.04
C THR A 267 -5.82 -0.30 -1.83
N LEU A 268 -6.02 0.76 -2.62
CA LEU A 268 -7.24 1.57 -2.55
C LEU A 268 -8.43 0.81 -3.15
N GLU A 269 -8.26 0.12 -4.29
CA GLU A 269 -9.28 -0.71 -4.91
C GLU A 269 -9.80 -1.80 -3.96
N ASP A 270 -8.90 -2.53 -3.30
CA ASP A 270 -9.25 -3.59 -2.36
C ASP A 270 -10.02 -3.08 -1.13
N ARG A 271 -9.87 -1.82 -0.77
CA ARG A 271 -10.57 -1.17 0.34
C ARG A 271 -11.82 -0.39 -0.09
N PHE A 272 -12.04 -0.23 -1.37
CA PHE A 272 -13.05 0.67 -1.93
C PHE A 272 -14.44 0.45 -1.33
N LEU A 273 -14.97 -0.77 -1.32
CA LEU A 273 -16.29 -1.09 -0.77
C LEU A 273 -16.40 -0.77 0.73
N ARG A 274 -15.33 -1.00 1.49
CA ARG A 274 -15.29 -0.69 2.92
C ARG A 274 -15.27 0.83 3.14
N GLU A 275 -14.48 1.56 2.38
CA GLU A 275 -14.39 3.03 2.48
C GLU A 275 -15.74 3.67 2.12
N ILE A 276 -16.41 3.19 1.07
CA ILE A 276 -17.77 3.60 0.71
C ILE A 276 -18.73 3.38 1.88
N GLY A 277 -18.76 2.16 2.45
CA GLY A 277 -19.66 1.83 3.56
C GLY A 277 -19.44 2.75 4.76
N VAL A 278 -18.18 3.02 5.11
CA VAL A 278 -17.83 3.91 6.23
C VAL A 278 -18.21 5.37 5.93
N ALA A 279 -17.91 5.88 4.74
CA ALA A 279 -18.21 7.26 4.37
C ALA A 279 -19.74 7.49 4.30
N LEU A 280 -20.46 6.59 3.65
CA LEU A 280 -21.93 6.66 3.59
C LEU A 280 -22.56 6.55 4.97
N SER A 281 -22.12 5.61 5.83
CA SER A 281 -22.62 5.48 7.20
C SER A 281 -22.40 6.74 8.02
N ARG A 282 -21.23 7.37 7.88
CA ARG A 282 -20.94 8.65 8.53
C ARG A 282 -21.92 9.74 8.11
N LEU A 283 -22.14 9.85 6.80
CA LEU A 283 -23.02 10.88 6.24
C LEU A 283 -24.47 10.66 6.63
N VAL A 284 -24.96 9.41 6.57
CA VAL A 284 -26.31 9.05 7.00
C VAL A 284 -26.51 9.39 8.49
N LEU A 285 -25.58 9.01 9.36
CA LEU A 285 -25.65 9.33 10.80
C LEU A 285 -25.66 10.83 11.06
N LYS A 286 -24.79 11.58 10.36
CA LYS A 286 -24.75 13.04 10.45
C LYS A 286 -26.10 13.65 10.07
N LYS A 287 -26.64 13.26 8.92
CA LYS A 287 -27.92 13.77 8.41
C LYS A 287 -29.10 13.41 9.32
N LEU A 288 -29.14 12.18 9.82
CA LEU A 288 -30.20 11.78 10.79
C LEU A 288 -30.12 12.61 12.07
N THR A 289 -28.93 12.93 12.57
CA THR A 289 -28.73 13.78 13.74
C THR A 289 -29.18 15.21 13.47
N GLU A 290 -28.93 15.76 12.28
CA GLU A 290 -29.40 17.08 11.85
C GLU A 290 -30.91 17.15 11.83
N ILE A 291 -31.58 16.19 11.16
CA ILE A 291 -33.05 16.13 11.11
C ILE A 291 -33.64 16.03 12.55
N GLN A 292 -33.04 15.24 13.42
CA GLN A 292 -33.53 15.12 14.81
C GLN A 292 -33.34 16.42 15.61
N LEU A 293 -32.26 17.18 15.36
CA LEU A 293 -32.06 18.49 15.99
C LEU A 293 -33.04 19.56 15.46
N GLU A 294 -33.33 19.52 14.15
CA GLU A 294 -34.30 20.40 13.50
C GLU A 294 -35.72 20.16 14.06
N GLU A 295 -36.10 18.90 14.26
CA GLU A 295 -37.42 18.55 14.89
C GLU A 295 -37.54 19.06 16.34
N GLN A 296 -36.42 19.22 17.06
CA GLN A 296 -36.40 19.66 18.46
C GLN A 296 -36.28 21.19 18.63
N HIS A 297 -35.69 21.90 17.64
CA HIS A 297 -35.41 23.33 17.75
C HIS A 297 -35.53 24.05 16.39
N GLU A 298 -36.69 24.69 16.13
CA GLU A 298 -36.96 25.47 14.89
C GLU A 298 -35.89 26.53 14.53
N VAL A 299 -35.17 27.08 15.51
CA VAL A 299 -34.22 28.17 15.33
C VAL A 299 -32.79 27.67 14.98
N LEU A 300 -32.40 26.46 15.37
CA LEU A 300 -31.10 25.89 15.13
C LEU A 300 -31.00 25.16 13.77
N GLY A 301 -32.12 24.72 13.21
CA GLY A 301 -32.23 24.02 11.94
C GLY A 301 -31.75 24.87 10.74
N ALA A 302 -32.09 26.16 10.72
CA ALA A 302 -31.69 27.06 9.64
C ALA A 302 -30.18 27.35 9.57
N LEU A 303 -29.47 27.27 10.71
CA LEU A 303 -28.00 27.42 10.76
C LEU A 303 -27.27 26.13 10.38
N ALA A 304 -27.85 24.97 10.65
CA ALA A 304 -27.27 23.66 10.31
C ALA A 304 -27.27 23.39 8.80
N THR A 305 -28.35 23.79 8.09
CA THR A 305 -28.50 23.56 6.63
C THR A 305 -27.49 24.31 5.78
N VAL A 306 -27.02 25.48 6.22
CA VAL A 306 -26.03 26.30 5.47
C VAL A 306 -24.61 25.77 5.62
N THR A 307 -24.27 25.16 6.76
CA THR A 307 -22.92 24.62 7.01
C THR A 307 -22.68 23.26 6.35
N ASN A 308 -23.72 22.53 5.98
CA ASN A 308 -23.63 21.13 5.58
C ASN A 308 -23.39 20.88 4.09
N ALA A 309 -23.70 21.82 3.23
CA ALA A 309 -23.43 21.70 1.78
C ALA A 309 -21.93 21.79 1.40
N VAL A 310 -21.06 22.19 2.35
CA VAL A 310 -19.65 22.57 2.06
C VAL A 310 -18.64 21.56 2.67
N THR A 311 -19.05 20.57 3.49
CA THR A 311 -18.08 19.89 4.37
C THR A 311 -17.80 18.41 4.09
N GLU A 312 -18.44 17.80 3.11
CA GLU A 312 -18.11 16.43 2.72
C GLU A 312 -16.91 16.45 1.78
N LYS A 313 -15.74 16.10 2.32
CA LYS A 313 -14.50 15.92 1.56
C LYS A 313 -13.90 14.56 1.86
N ALA A 314 -13.27 13.98 0.84
CA ALA A 314 -12.42 12.81 1.03
C ALA A 314 -11.09 13.22 1.69
N ASP A 315 -10.44 12.31 2.38
CA ASP A 315 -9.05 12.51 2.82
C ASP A 315 -8.11 12.27 1.63
N THR A 316 -7.64 13.34 1.03
CA THR A 316 -6.76 13.32 -0.14
C THR A 316 -5.27 13.37 0.22
N ARG A 317 -4.93 13.31 1.50
CA ARG A 317 -3.54 13.29 1.95
C ARG A 317 -2.88 11.95 1.62
N ASN A 318 -1.65 12.01 1.13
CA ASN A 318 -0.77 10.86 0.91
C ASN A 318 0.69 11.29 0.83
N TRP A 319 1.62 10.35 0.92
CA TRP A 319 3.05 10.60 0.79
C TRP A 319 3.45 10.77 -0.68
N GLN A 320 3.34 11.97 -1.20
CA GLN A 320 3.48 12.31 -2.61
C GLN A 320 4.91 12.25 -3.16
N THR A 321 5.92 12.14 -2.30
CA THR A 321 7.34 12.10 -2.69
C THR A 321 7.90 10.67 -2.75
N LEU A 322 7.08 9.64 -2.55
CA LEU A 322 7.45 8.27 -2.86
C LEU A 322 7.73 8.12 -4.35
N PRO A 323 8.64 7.23 -4.77
CA PRO A 323 8.86 6.97 -6.19
C PRO A 323 7.63 6.30 -6.83
N HIS A 324 7.48 6.46 -8.13
CA HIS A 324 6.52 5.69 -8.92
C HIS A 324 6.91 4.21 -8.93
N SER A 325 8.19 3.95 -9.21
CA SER A 325 8.75 2.60 -9.28
C SER A 325 10.20 2.55 -8.79
N ILE A 326 10.66 1.37 -8.40
CA ILE A 326 12.03 1.12 -7.98
C ILE A 326 12.62 0.03 -8.87
N HIS A 327 13.82 0.29 -9.38
CA HIS A 327 14.56 -0.63 -10.24
C HIS A 327 15.87 -1.02 -9.57
N TYR A 328 16.34 -2.23 -9.87
CA TYR A 328 17.48 -2.87 -9.23
C TYR A 328 18.50 -3.37 -10.25
N ALA A 329 19.75 -3.18 -9.92
CA ALA A 329 20.88 -3.83 -10.58
C ALA A 329 21.96 -4.16 -9.55
N ARG A 330 22.72 -5.20 -9.82
CA ARG A 330 23.95 -5.58 -9.11
C ARG A 330 25.07 -5.74 -10.12
N ILE A 331 26.19 -5.09 -9.89
CA ILE A 331 27.30 -5.03 -10.81
C ILE A 331 28.57 -5.41 -10.05
N ALA A 332 29.30 -6.40 -10.55
CA ALA A 332 30.65 -6.70 -10.05
C ALA A 332 31.61 -5.57 -10.46
N LEU A 333 32.43 -5.14 -9.53
CA LEU A 333 33.40 -4.07 -9.72
C LEU A 333 34.79 -4.64 -10.00
N SER A 334 35.59 -3.92 -10.79
CA SER A 334 37.00 -4.17 -11.03
C SER A 334 37.87 -3.24 -10.17
N GLN A 335 39.18 -3.50 -10.13
CA GLN A 335 40.09 -2.63 -9.41
C GLN A 335 40.14 -1.23 -10.06
N GLY A 336 39.69 -0.21 -9.36
CA GLY A 336 39.71 1.19 -9.81
C GLY A 336 38.39 1.76 -10.28
N ASP A 337 37.29 0.96 -10.19
CA ASP A 337 35.93 1.39 -10.49
C ASP A 337 35.33 2.20 -9.33
#